data_48298a28bfb3bcb088728adb0bfe3706
#
_entry.id   48298a28bfb3bcb088728adb0bfe3706
#
_cell.length_a   1.000
_cell.length_b   1.000
_cell.length_c   1.000
_cell.angle_alpha   90.00
_cell.angle_beta   90.00
_cell.angle_gamma   90.00
#
_symmetry.space_group_name_H-M   'P 1'
#
loop_
_entity.id
_entity.type
_entity.pdbx_description
1 polymer ?
#
loop_
_entity_poly.entity_id
_entity_poly.type
_entity_poly.pdbx_seq_one_letter_code
_entity_poly.pdbx_strand_id
1 'polypeptide(L)'
;PVGGRFSARQAAVYDAVLRVKNEATKMLAPGVLWHEYHQEVGKVMTSELIGLGLLDKADVAQQHPDQPAYKKYFMHGTSHHLGLNTHDYGALKTPMREGMVFTVEPGIYIPEEGFGIRLEDNVVLRSGQEPFNLMRNIPVEREEVESLMNA
;
A
#
# COMPACT_ATOMS: atom_id res chain seq x y z
N PRO A 1 -0.93 7.26 -15.99
CA PRO A 1 -0.08 6.72 -17.07
C PRO A 1 0.32 7.83 -18.05
N VAL A 2 1.58 7.80 -18.52
CA VAL A 2 2.11 8.89 -19.37
C VAL A 2 1.31 9.06 -20.68
N GLY A 3 0.82 7.96 -21.26
CA GLY A 3 0.00 7.97 -22.48
C GLY A 3 -1.49 8.19 -22.25
N GLY A 4 -1.92 8.58 -21.06
CA GLY A 4 -3.33 8.79 -20.71
C GLY A 4 -4.14 7.50 -20.50
N ARG A 5 -3.58 6.33 -20.80
CA ARG A 5 -4.24 5.03 -20.61
C ARG A 5 -3.26 4.00 -20.06
N PHE A 6 -3.76 3.12 -19.21
CA PHE A 6 -3.01 1.95 -18.75
C PHE A 6 -3.02 0.84 -19.78
N SER A 7 -1.91 0.14 -19.96
CA SER A 7 -1.94 -1.17 -20.61
C SER A 7 -2.70 -2.18 -19.74
N ALA A 8 -3.14 -3.31 -20.29
CA ALA A 8 -3.82 -4.33 -19.51
C ALA A 8 -3.00 -4.81 -18.29
N ARG A 9 -1.66 -4.91 -18.44
CA ARG A 9 -0.76 -5.30 -17.35
C ARG A 9 -0.64 -4.21 -16.31
N GLN A 10 -0.45 -2.96 -16.73
CA GLN A 10 -0.41 -1.82 -15.81
C GLN A 10 -1.72 -1.67 -15.04
N ALA A 11 -2.88 -1.83 -15.71
CA ALA A 11 -4.19 -1.81 -15.08
C ALA A 11 -4.32 -2.88 -14.00
N ALA A 12 -3.93 -4.12 -14.29
CA ALA A 12 -3.99 -5.22 -13.32
C ALA A 12 -3.12 -4.95 -12.08
N VAL A 13 -1.91 -4.41 -12.26
CA VAL A 13 -1.01 -4.07 -11.16
C VAL A 13 -1.54 -2.85 -10.38
N TYR A 14 -2.08 -1.84 -11.07
CA TYR A 14 -2.70 -0.67 -10.44
C TYR A 14 -3.85 -1.08 -9.51
N ASP A 15 -4.77 -1.88 -10.03
CA ASP A 15 -5.93 -2.35 -9.28
C ASP A 15 -5.51 -3.21 -8.07
N ALA A 16 -4.46 -4.03 -8.19
CA ALA A 16 -3.89 -4.79 -7.08
C ALA A 16 -3.31 -3.86 -5.99
N VAL A 17 -2.52 -2.86 -6.36
CA VAL A 17 -1.97 -1.87 -5.41
C VAL A 17 -3.09 -1.09 -4.73
N LEU A 18 -4.14 -0.71 -5.48
CA LEU A 18 -5.29 0.00 -4.91
C LEU A 18 -6.02 -0.85 -3.87
N ARG A 19 -6.23 -2.15 -4.14
CA ARG A 19 -6.82 -3.07 -3.15
C ARG A 19 -5.97 -3.17 -1.90
N VAL A 20 -4.65 -3.35 -2.04
CA VAL A 20 -3.73 -3.39 -0.89
C VAL A 20 -3.80 -2.09 -0.09
N LYS A 21 -3.80 -0.92 -0.75
CA LYS A 21 -3.91 0.38 -0.10
C LYS A 21 -5.21 0.51 0.72
N ASN A 22 -6.32 0.12 0.12
CA ASN A 22 -7.62 0.19 0.77
C ASN A 22 -7.72 -0.75 1.98
N GLU A 23 -7.23 -1.99 1.87
CA GLU A 23 -7.17 -2.92 3.00
C GLU A 23 -6.19 -2.44 4.09
N ALA A 24 -5.00 -1.97 3.71
CA ALA A 24 -4.04 -1.40 4.65
C ALA A 24 -4.63 -0.22 5.44
N THR A 25 -5.39 0.65 4.77
CA THR A 25 -6.08 1.78 5.44
C THR A 25 -7.05 1.30 6.51
N LYS A 26 -7.84 0.27 6.24
CA LYS A 26 -8.80 -0.30 7.21
C LYS A 26 -8.15 -0.93 8.43
N MET A 27 -6.90 -1.41 8.30
CA MET A 27 -6.14 -2.03 9.40
C MET A 27 -5.58 -1.00 10.39
N LEU A 28 -5.54 0.28 10.02
CA LEU A 28 -5.01 1.34 10.86
C LEU A 28 -6.03 1.75 11.92
N ALA A 29 -5.68 1.54 13.18
CA ALA A 29 -6.52 1.94 14.32
C ALA A 29 -5.68 2.24 15.55
N PRO A 30 -6.17 3.07 16.50
CA PRO A 30 -5.56 3.20 17.80
C PRO A 30 -5.40 1.83 18.49
N GLY A 31 -4.22 1.59 19.07
CA GLY A 31 -3.85 0.31 19.70
C GLY A 31 -3.06 -0.65 18.83
N VAL A 32 -3.06 -0.48 17.52
CA VAL A 32 -2.32 -1.35 16.58
C VAL A 32 -0.81 -1.08 16.69
N LEU A 33 -0.01 -2.14 16.60
CA LEU A 33 1.45 -2.05 16.56
C LEU A 33 1.95 -2.02 15.10
N TRP A 34 2.98 -1.22 14.83
CA TRP A 34 3.55 -1.04 13.49
C TRP A 34 3.94 -2.34 12.80
N HIS A 35 4.62 -3.23 13.52
CA HIS A 35 5.10 -4.49 12.95
C HIS A 35 3.94 -5.44 12.63
N GLU A 36 2.91 -5.50 13.48
CA GLU A 36 1.72 -6.30 13.23
C GLU A 36 0.97 -5.80 12.00
N TYR A 37 0.75 -4.49 11.94
CA TYR A 37 0.15 -3.84 10.78
C TYR A 37 0.88 -4.18 9.48
N HIS A 38 2.20 -3.98 9.45
CA HIS A 38 2.99 -4.26 8.24
C HIS A 38 2.99 -5.74 7.87
N GLN A 39 2.98 -6.64 8.84
CA GLN A 39 2.87 -8.08 8.59
C GLN A 39 1.52 -8.45 7.98
N GLU A 40 0.42 -7.89 8.48
CA GLU A 40 -0.92 -8.14 7.91
C GLU A 40 -1.05 -7.58 6.50
N VAL A 41 -0.54 -6.38 6.24
CA VAL A 41 -0.48 -5.84 4.86
C VAL A 41 0.36 -6.73 3.96
N GLY A 42 1.46 -7.30 4.46
CA GLY A 42 2.29 -8.25 3.72
C GLY A 42 1.54 -9.51 3.27
N LYS A 43 0.57 -9.98 4.07
CA LYS A 43 -0.29 -11.12 3.68
C LYS A 43 -1.23 -10.75 2.52
N VAL A 44 -1.84 -9.56 2.57
CA VAL A 44 -2.68 -9.06 1.48
C VAL A 44 -1.84 -8.88 0.21
N MET A 45 -0.68 -8.24 0.33
CA MET A 45 0.27 -8.07 -0.79
C MET A 45 0.66 -9.42 -1.40
N THR A 46 0.96 -10.43 -0.59
CA THR A 46 1.29 -11.77 -1.07
C THR A 46 0.15 -12.36 -1.90
N SER A 47 -1.09 -12.21 -1.46
CA SER A 47 -2.27 -12.68 -2.21
C SER A 47 -2.40 -12.00 -3.56
N GLU A 48 -2.21 -10.69 -3.62
CA GLU A 48 -2.26 -9.92 -4.87
C GLU A 48 -1.12 -10.31 -5.83
N LEU A 49 0.10 -10.50 -5.31
CA LEU A 49 1.24 -10.93 -6.12
C LEU A 49 1.04 -12.34 -6.71
N ILE A 50 0.40 -13.25 -5.98
CA ILE A 50 0.00 -14.56 -6.52
C ILE A 50 -1.05 -14.37 -7.62
N GLY A 51 -2.06 -13.53 -7.40
CA GLY A 51 -3.09 -13.21 -8.39
C GLY A 51 -2.53 -12.60 -9.69
N LEU A 52 -1.44 -11.85 -9.59
CA LEU A 52 -0.72 -11.26 -10.73
C LEU A 52 0.26 -12.23 -11.42
N GLY A 53 0.44 -13.44 -10.87
CA GLY A 53 1.41 -14.42 -11.36
C GLY A 53 2.87 -14.06 -11.09
N LEU A 54 3.14 -13.17 -10.12
CA LEU A 54 4.48 -12.73 -9.72
C LEU A 54 5.08 -13.63 -8.64
N LEU A 55 4.25 -14.27 -7.83
CA LEU A 55 4.62 -15.29 -6.85
C LEU A 55 3.74 -16.52 -7.05
N ASP A 56 4.24 -17.66 -6.65
CA ASP A 56 3.43 -18.87 -6.53
C ASP A 56 3.29 -19.35 -5.08
N LYS A 57 2.45 -20.35 -4.85
CA LYS A 57 2.25 -20.91 -3.51
C LYS A 57 3.48 -21.64 -2.97
N ALA A 58 4.36 -22.13 -3.83
CA ALA A 58 5.59 -22.78 -3.44
C ALA A 58 6.61 -21.75 -2.93
N ASP A 59 6.71 -20.58 -3.58
CA ASP A 59 7.54 -19.46 -3.11
C ASP A 59 7.17 -19.08 -1.68
N VAL A 60 5.86 -18.95 -1.41
CA VAL A 60 5.34 -18.59 -0.09
C VAL A 60 5.58 -19.70 0.94
N ALA A 61 5.41 -20.96 0.55
CA ALA A 61 5.63 -22.09 1.45
C ALA A 61 7.10 -22.27 1.84
N GLN A 62 8.04 -21.85 0.99
CA GLN A 62 9.48 -21.99 1.18
C GLN A 62 10.15 -20.69 1.69
N GLN A 63 9.38 -19.61 1.89
CA GLN A 63 9.94 -18.33 2.31
C GLN A 63 10.58 -18.40 3.70
N HIS A 64 11.67 -17.65 3.89
CA HIS A 64 12.25 -17.46 5.21
C HIS A 64 11.38 -16.47 6.03
N PRO A 65 11.14 -16.73 7.33
CA PRO A 65 10.32 -15.85 8.17
C PRO A 65 10.75 -14.37 8.15
N ASP A 66 12.06 -14.11 8.13
CA ASP A 66 12.62 -12.75 8.11
C ASP A 66 12.70 -12.14 6.71
N GLN A 67 12.46 -12.95 5.67
CA GLN A 67 12.50 -12.54 4.27
C GLN A 67 11.27 -13.05 3.53
N PRO A 68 10.09 -12.48 3.82
CA PRO A 68 8.87 -12.89 3.14
C PRO A 68 8.97 -12.66 1.63
N ALA A 69 8.42 -13.59 0.85
CA ALA A 69 8.53 -13.62 -0.61
C ALA A 69 8.02 -12.33 -1.29
N TYR A 70 7.01 -11.67 -0.69
CA TYR A 70 6.48 -10.42 -1.23
C TYR A 70 7.53 -9.30 -1.30
N LYS A 71 8.59 -9.33 -0.47
CA LYS A 71 9.65 -8.30 -0.46
C LYS A 71 10.42 -8.20 -1.77
N LYS A 72 10.35 -9.21 -2.63
CA LYS A 72 10.91 -9.14 -3.99
C LYS A 72 10.27 -8.01 -4.81
N TYR A 73 8.98 -7.77 -4.62
CA TYR A 73 8.20 -6.79 -5.39
C TYR A 73 7.67 -5.62 -4.55
N PHE A 74 7.67 -5.75 -3.23
CA PHE A 74 7.30 -4.72 -2.26
C PHE A 74 8.34 -4.68 -1.14
N MET A 75 9.41 -3.92 -1.33
CA MET A 75 10.60 -3.93 -0.50
C MET A 75 10.64 -2.85 0.60
N HIS A 76 9.69 -1.93 0.62
CA HIS A 76 9.64 -0.84 1.60
C HIS A 76 8.49 -0.98 2.61
N GLY A 77 8.42 -0.08 3.59
CA GLY A 77 7.33 -0.03 4.56
C GLY A 77 6.01 0.40 3.92
N THR A 78 4.89 -0.01 4.50
CA THR A 78 3.56 0.40 4.03
C THR A 78 3.24 1.83 4.40
N SER A 79 3.79 2.34 5.51
CA SER A 79 3.41 3.62 6.13
C SER A 79 4.58 4.21 6.91
N HIS A 80 4.55 5.51 7.11
CA HIS A 80 5.43 6.22 8.03
C HIS A 80 4.69 7.40 8.68
N HIS A 81 5.24 7.91 9.78
CA HIS A 81 4.76 9.16 10.35
C HIS A 81 4.99 10.32 9.38
N LEU A 82 4.00 11.19 9.30
CA LEU A 82 4.03 12.42 8.51
C LEU A 82 3.75 13.62 9.42
N GLY A 83 4.57 14.68 9.30
CA GLY A 83 4.45 15.90 10.08
C GLY A 83 5.22 17.04 9.44
N LEU A 84 6.10 17.71 10.18
CA LEU A 84 6.97 18.75 9.62
C LEU A 84 7.95 18.18 8.61
N ASN A 85 8.41 16.96 8.82
CA ASN A 85 9.24 16.22 7.86
C ASN A 85 8.41 15.16 7.14
N THR A 86 8.79 14.83 5.90
CA THR A 86 8.18 13.75 5.11
C THR A 86 8.22 12.41 5.86
N HIS A 87 9.42 12.01 6.34
CA HIS A 87 9.58 10.92 7.28
C HIS A 87 9.76 11.53 8.67
N ASP A 88 8.64 11.80 9.34
CA ASP A 88 8.70 12.50 10.61
C ASP A 88 8.93 11.54 11.78
N TYR A 89 9.32 12.13 12.91
CA TYR A 89 9.68 11.39 14.10
C TYR A 89 8.44 10.72 14.72
N GLY A 90 8.58 9.44 15.05
CA GLY A 90 7.53 8.68 15.71
C GLY A 90 8.04 7.39 16.35
N ALA A 91 7.40 7.00 17.44
CA ALA A 91 7.79 5.83 18.20
C ALA A 91 7.19 4.54 17.60
N LEU A 92 7.94 3.86 16.73
CA LEU A 92 7.50 2.64 16.05
C LEU A 92 7.25 1.42 16.97
N LYS A 93 7.73 1.49 18.21
CA LYS A 93 7.56 0.42 19.22
C LYS A 93 6.35 0.63 20.14
N THR A 94 5.64 1.74 20.01
CA THR A 94 4.44 2.03 20.79
C THR A 94 3.19 1.83 19.92
N PRO A 95 2.05 1.47 20.53
CA PRO A 95 0.81 1.39 19.80
C PRO A 95 0.43 2.72 19.14
N MET A 96 -0.19 2.65 17.98
CA MET A 96 -0.75 3.80 17.30
C MET A 96 -1.81 4.47 18.18
N ARG A 97 -1.96 5.79 18.04
CA ARG A 97 -2.90 6.59 18.86
C ARG A 97 -3.75 7.48 17.96
N GLU A 98 -4.90 7.83 18.49
CA GLU A 98 -5.76 8.84 17.87
C GLU A 98 -5.01 10.14 17.60
N GLY A 99 -5.31 10.79 16.49
CA GLY A 99 -4.68 12.01 16.02
C GLY A 99 -3.34 11.82 15.32
N MET A 100 -2.75 10.62 15.32
CA MET A 100 -1.55 10.34 14.54
C MET A 100 -1.86 10.40 13.05
N VAL A 101 -0.91 10.95 12.28
CA VAL A 101 -0.98 11.08 10.82
C VAL A 101 0.04 10.15 10.19
N PHE A 102 -0.42 9.36 9.20
CA PHE A 102 0.43 8.39 8.51
C PHE A 102 0.21 8.46 7.00
N THR A 103 1.25 8.10 6.26
CA THR A 103 1.09 7.67 4.86
C THR A 103 0.51 6.26 4.81
N VAL A 104 -0.16 5.91 3.72
CA VAL A 104 -0.48 4.54 3.32
C VAL A 104 -0.07 4.40 1.87
N GLU A 105 1.09 3.78 1.62
CA GLU A 105 1.80 3.87 0.34
C GLU A 105 2.31 2.52 -0.18
N PRO A 106 1.50 1.46 -0.24
CA PRO A 106 1.95 0.22 -0.82
C PRO A 106 2.31 0.38 -2.30
N GLY A 107 3.29 -0.40 -2.76
CA GLY A 107 3.70 -0.40 -4.15
C GLY A 107 4.11 -1.79 -4.63
N ILE A 108 3.96 -2.04 -5.92
CA ILE A 108 4.45 -3.24 -6.61
C ILE A 108 5.42 -2.79 -7.69
N TYR A 109 6.65 -3.29 -7.61
CA TYR A 109 7.74 -2.94 -8.53
C TYR A 109 8.20 -4.21 -9.23
N ILE A 110 8.18 -4.19 -10.57
CA ILE A 110 8.47 -5.35 -11.41
C ILE A 110 9.64 -5.00 -12.33
N PRO A 111 10.90 -5.17 -11.85
CA PRO A 111 12.07 -4.83 -12.65
C PRO A 111 12.13 -5.56 -13.98
N GLU A 112 11.68 -6.80 -14.01
CA GLU A 112 11.65 -7.64 -15.21
C GLU A 112 10.71 -7.09 -16.30
N GLU A 113 9.69 -6.33 -15.90
CA GLU A 113 8.73 -5.67 -16.81
C GLU A 113 9.02 -4.18 -16.99
N GLY A 114 10.02 -3.65 -16.29
CA GLY A 114 10.49 -2.26 -16.41
C GLY A 114 9.55 -1.20 -15.85
N PHE A 115 8.63 -1.55 -14.93
CA PHE A 115 7.74 -0.59 -14.29
C PHE A 115 7.40 -0.95 -12.84
N GLY A 116 6.89 0.05 -12.13
CA GLY A 116 6.31 -0.10 -10.79
C GLY A 116 5.16 0.87 -10.60
N ILE A 117 4.26 0.54 -9.69
CA ILE A 117 3.12 1.37 -9.31
C ILE A 117 3.09 1.48 -7.79
N ARG A 118 2.99 2.71 -7.30
CA ARG A 118 2.72 3.04 -5.90
C ARG A 118 1.54 3.98 -5.84
N LEU A 119 0.61 3.71 -4.94
CA LEU A 119 -0.50 4.59 -4.59
C LEU A 119 -0.36 5.00 -3.13
N GLU A 120 -0.55 6.27 -2.86
CA GLU A 120 -0.33 6.84 -1.54
C GLU A 120 -1.48 7.74 -1.12
N ASP A 121 -1.96 7.53 0.09
CA ASP A 121 -2.85 8.45 0.80
C ASP A 121 -2.23 8.86 2.13
N ASN A 122 -2.62 10.02 2.64
CA ASN A 122 -2.35 10.48 3.98
C ASN A 122 -3.60 10.35 4.84
N VAL A 123 -3.49 9.73 6.00
CA VAL A 123 -4.64 9.44 6.86
C VAL A 123 -4.41 9.89 8.30
N VAL A 124 -5.49 10.30 8.96
CA VAL A 124 -5.50 10.63 10.38
C VAL A 124 -6.26 9.55 11.14
N LEU A 125 -5.67 8.98 12.18
CA LEU A 125 -6.32 7.98 13.03
C LEU A 125 -7.41 8.62 13.89
N ARG A 126 -8.55 7.94 13.98
CA ARG A 126 -9.69 8.33 14.81
C ARG A 126 -10.15 7.17 15.67
N SER A 127 -10.57 7.45 16.91
CA SER A 127 -11.09 6.44 17.81
C SER A 127 -12.51 6.02 17.39
N GLY A 128 -12.73 4.71 17.30
CA GLY A 128 -14.06 4.15 17.00
C GLY A 128 -14.58 4.43 15.59
N GLN A 129 -13.73 4.88 14.68
CA GLN A 129 -14.07 5.19 13.29
C GLN A 129 -12.93 4.74 12.37
N GLU A 130 -13.23 4.63 11.09
CA GLU A 130 -12.19 4.46 10.08
C GLU A 130 -11.23 5.67 10.04
N PRO A 131 -9.96 5.46 9.67
CA PRO A 131 -9.03 6.55 9.47
C PRO A 131 -9.59 7.60 8.50
N PHE A 132 -9.38 8.87 8.81
CA PHE A 132 -9.84 9.95 7.95
C PHE A 132 -8.83 10.18 6.84
N ASN A 133 -9.22 9.89 5.60
CA ASN A 133 -8.38 10.10 4.43
C ASN A 133 -8.34 11.58 4.05
N LEU A 134 -7.16 12.20 4.14
CA LEU A 134 -6.93 13.59 3.77
C LEU A 134 -6.97 13.79 2.25
N MET A 135 -6.72 12.71 1.48
CA MET A 135 -6.67 12.71 0.01
C MET A 135 -8.00 12.30 -0.64
N ARG A 136 -9.08 12.14 0.13
CA ARG A 136 -10.39 11.60 -0.30
C ARG A 136 -11.05 12.29 -1.50
N ASN A 137 -10.62 13.52 -1.82
CA ASN A 137 -11.15 14.29 -2.96
C ASN A 137 -10.26 14.18 -4.22
N ILE A 138 -9.19 13.38 -4.14
CA ILE A 138 -8.27 13.17 -5.27
C ILE A 138 -8.71 11.89 -5.97
N PRO A 139 -8.89 11.91 -7.28
CA PRO A 139 -9.20 10.72 -8.07
C PRO A 139 -8.16 9.63 -7.89
N VAL A 140 -8.62 8.41 -7.61
CA VAL A 140 -7.74 7.26 -7.40
C VAL A 140 -8.23 6.02 -8.16
N GLU A 141 -9.49 5.98 -8.54
CA GLU A 141 -9.99 4.88 -9.37
C GLU A 141 -9.39 4.97 -10.77
N ARG A 142 -8.96 3.84 -11.31
CA ARG A 142 -8.24 3.79 -12.59
C ARG A 142 -8.99 4.45 -13.75
N GLU A 143 -10.29 4.17 -13.85
CA GLU A 143 -11.16 4.72 -14.89
C GLU A 143 -11.30 6.24 -14.78
N GLU A 144 -11.36 6.76 -13.56
CA GLU A 144 -11.45 8.20 -13.30
C GLU A 144 -10.13 8.90 -13.68
N VAL A 145 -9.00 8.30 -13.32
CA VAL A 145 -7.67 8.79 -13.71
C VAL A 145 -7.52 8.83 -15.23
N GLU A 146 -7.89 7.75 -15.93
CA GLU A 146 -7.84 7.72 -17.40
C GLU A 146 -8.77 8.76 -18.03
N SER A 147 -9.98 8.94 -17.47
CA SER A 147 -10.93 9.95 -17.94
C SER A 147 -10.36 11.36 -17.84
N LEU A 148 -9.78 11.72 -16.69
CA LEU A 148 -9.18 13.03 -16.47
C LEU A 148 -7.95 13.29 -17.35
N MET A 149 -7.18 12.26 -17.65
CA MET A 149 -6.00 12.40 -18.52
C MET A 149 -6.34 12.54 -20.02
N ASN A 150 -7.56 12.22 -20.40
CA ASN A 150 -8.04 12.29 -21.78
C ASN A 150 -9.17 13.33 -21.98
N ALA A 151 -9.40 14.20 -20.98
CA ALA A 151 -10.39 15.27 -21.00
C ALA A 151 -9.92 16.49 -21.81
#